data_30151f683c81bd01b479f328d11e42bd
#
_entry.id   30151f683c81bd01b479f328d11e42bd
#
_cell.length_a   1.000
_cell.length_b   1.000
_cell.length_c   1.000
_cell.angle_alpha   90.00
_cell.angle_beta   90.00
_cell.angle_gamma   90.00
#
_symmetry.space_group_name_H-M   'P 1'
#
loop_
_entity.id
_entity.type
_entity.pdbx_description
1 polymer ?
#
loop_
_entity_poly.entity_id
_entity_poly.type
_entity_poly.pdbx_seq_one_letter_code
_entity_poly.pdbx_strand_id
1 'polypeptide(L)'
;GKTTTTGAILAVQAEKGLAEHKDYSEIAKGGTVRDETKTVTIAVAHVEYESEVRHYAHIDCPGHADFIKNMITGAAQMDGAILVVSAADGPMPQTKEHVLLAKQVDVPAIVVFLNKCDLVDDEELLELVELEVRELLSKYDFDGDNAVIVRGSALPAYQNPGDPGASACITELVEAIDANVPEPDRDEDKAFLMAIEDVFSIEGRGTVATGRIERGVINVGDDVEIIGLKDTHTTTCTGVE
;
A
#
# COMPACT_ATOMS: atom_id res chain seq x y z
N GLY A 1 11.89 2.02 6.06
CA GLY A 1 10.67 2.82 6.05
C GLY A 1 9.51 2.05 5.44
N LYS A 2 8.97 2.47 4.30
CA LYS A 2 7.74 1.90 3.69
C LYS A 2 7.81 0.39 3.50
N THR A 3 8.73 -0.11 2.72
CA THR A 3 8.91 -1.55 2.46
C THR A 3 9.14 -2.37 3.75
N THR A 4 9.83 -1.79 4.75
CA THR A 4 9.99 -2.43 6.06
C THR A 4 8.64 -2.52 6.80
N THR A 5 7.79 -1.48 6.68
CA THR A 5 6.43 -1.50 7.26
C THR A 5 5.56 -2.54 6.58
N THR A 6 5.58 -2.61 5.25
CA THR A 6 4.91 -3.66 4.47
C THR A 6 5.37 -5.06 4.91
N GLY A 7 6.69 -5.27 5.03
CA GLY A 7 7.25 -6.54 5.52
C GLY A 7 6.83 -6.86 6.95
N ALA A 8 6.76 -5.86 7.84
CA ALA A 8 6.31 -6.04 9.21
C ALA A 8 4.83 -6.44 9.29
N ILE A 9 3.96 -5.81 8.46
CA ILE A 9 2.54 -6.19 8.37
C ILE A 9 2.44 -7.66 7.94
N LEU A 10 3.12 -8.05 6.86
CA LEU A 10 3.08 -9.44 6.38
C LEU A 10 3.59 -10.42 7.43
N ALA A 11 4.71 -10.12 8.08
CA ALA A 11 5.28 -11.00 9.11
C ALA A 11 4.35 -11.17 10.32
N VAL A 12 3.78 -10.08 10.84
CA VAL A 12 2.87 -10.11 11.98
C VAL A 12 1.54 -10.82 11.63
N GLN A 13 1.00 -10.57 10.42
CA GLN A 13 -0.22 -11.24 9.98
C GLN A 13 0.04 -12.72 9.65
N ALA A 14 1.22 -13.09 9.17
CA ALA A 14 1.60 -14.49 8.96
C ALA A 14 1.66 -15.29 10.27
N GLU A 15 2.14 -14.70 11.39
CA GLU A 15 2.10 -15.32 12.72
C GLU A 15 0.65 -15.63 13.17
N LYS A 16 -0.31 -14.83 12.71
CA LYS A 16 -1.75 -15.05 12.97
C LYS A 16 -2.42 -15.99 11.96
N GLY A 17 -1.69 -16.43 10.91
CA GLY A 17 -2.24 -17.24 9.81
C GLY A 17 -3.07 -16.42 8.80
N LEU A 18 -2.91 -15.10 8.78
CA LEU A 18 -3.66 -14.14 7.98
C LEU A 18 -2.86 -13.56 6.80
N ALA A 19 -1.66 -14.04 6.55
CA ALA A 19 -0.83 -13.70 5.40
C ALA A 19 0.16 -14.81 5.07
N GLU A 20 0.68 -14.80 3.84
CA GLU A 20 1.85 -15.56 3.47
C GLU A 20 3.11 -14.79 3.86
N HIS A 21 4.04 -15.43 4.58
CA HIS A 21 5.30 -14.79 4.92
C HIS A 21 6.12 -14.55 3.66
N LYS A 22 6.56 -13.30 3.46
CA LYS A 22 7.47 -12.91 2.37
C LYS A 22 8.69 -12.20 2.93
N ASP A 23 9.86 -12.62 2.49
CA ASP A 23 11.10 -11.94 2.84
C ASP A 23 11.17 -10.54 2.20
N TYR A 24 11.90 -9.61 2.86
CA TYR A 24 12.12 -8.25 2.33
C TYR A 24 12.61 -8.25 0.87
N SER A 25 13.50 -9.20 0.51
CA SER A 25 14.00 -9.36 -0.85
C SER A 25 12.92 -9.80 -1.85
N GLU A 26 11.88 -10.46 -1.39
CA GLU A 26 10.75 -10.87 -2.21
C GLU A 26 9.77 -9.73 -2.46
N ILE A 27 9.51 -8.91 -1.44
CA ILE A 27 8.71 -7.68 -1.57
C ILE A 27 9.43 -6.69 -2.49
N ALA A 28 10.76 -6.61 -2.39
CA ALA A 28 11.58 -5.70 -3.18
C ALA A 28 11.98 -6.23 -4.57
N LYS A 29 11.42 -7.37 -5.03
CA LYS A 29 11.76 -8.01 -6.33
C LYS A 29 11.58 -7.12 -7.56
N GLY A 30 10.78 -6.07 -7.47
CA GLY A 30 10.59 -5.09 -8.54
C GLY A 30 11.82 -4.24 -8.88
N GLY A 31 12.91 -4.43 -8.18
CA GLY A 31 14.17 -3.73 -8.35
C GLY A 31 14.51 -2.83 -7.17
N THR A 32 15.71 -3.04 -6.63
CA THR A 32 16.34 -2.13 -5.68
C THR A 32 17.65 -1.65 -6.24
N VAL A 33 17.89 -0.35 -6.24
CA VAL A 33 19.23 0.20 -6.44
C VAL A 33 19.86 0.33 -5.06
N ARG A 34 21.01 -0.33 -4.86
CA ARG A 34 21.85 -0.09 -3.70
C ARG A 34 22.83 1.03 -4.04
N ASP A 35 22.68 2.15 -3.36
CA ASP A 35 23.77 3.08 -3.13
C ASP A 35 24.51 2.63 -1.86
N GLU A 36 25.76 3.02 -1.66
CA GLU A 36 26.61 2.56 -0.55
C GLU A 36 25.98 2.73 0.84
N THR A 37 24.91 3.53 0.96
CA THR A 37 24.25 3.89 2.22
C THR A 37 22.74 3.62 2.27
N LYS A 38 22.04 3.37 1.14
CA LYS A 38 20.57 3.22 1.12
C LYS A 38 20.11 2.22 0.07
N THR A 39 19.11 1.43 0.42
CA THR A 39 18.34 0.62 -0.53
C THR A 39 17.08 1.39 -0.91
N VAL A 40 16.88 1.65 -2.20
CA VAL A 40 15.73 2.37 -2.74
C VAL A 40 14.88 1.40 -3.55
N THR A 41 13.60 1.28 -3.25
CA THR A 41 12.64 0.52 -4.04
C THR A 41 12.31 1.29 -5.33
N ILE A 42 12.41 0.63 -6.48
CA ILE A 42 12.21 1.23 -7.81
C ILE A 42 10.83 0.91 -8.35
N ALA A 43 10.37 -0.34 -8.17
CA ALA A 43 9.10 -0.80 -8.69
C ALA A 43 8.03 -0.88 -7.59
N VAL A 44 6.78 -0.81 -8.04
CA VAL A 44 5.61 -1.06 -7.19
C VAL A 44 5.58 -2.57 -6.85
N ALA A 45 5.38 -2.88 -5.58
CA ALA A 45 5.20 -4.25 -5.14
C ALA A 45 3.76 -4.45 -4.66
N HIS A 46 3.14 -5.54 -5.11
CA HIS A 46 1.80 -5.95 -4.69
C HIS A 46 1.93 -7.11 -3.72
N VAL A 47 1.31 -6.98 -2.57
CA VAL A 47 1.24 -8.02 -1.55
C VAL A 47 -0.17 -8.10 -0.99
N GLU A 48 -0.52 -9.25 -0.43
CA GLU A 48 -1.83 -9.53 0.12
C GLU A 48 -1.71 -9.97 1.57
N TYR A 49 -2.66 -9.55 2.37
CA TYR A 49 -2.84 -10.01 3.75
C TYR A 49 -4.30 -9.83 4.19
N GLU A 50 -4.67 -10.51 5.24
CA GLU A 50 -5.97 -10.37 5.86
C GLU A 50 -5.85 -9.74 7.25
N SER A 51 -6.90 -9.03 7.65
CA SER A 51 -7.21 -8.76 9.04
C SER A 51 -8.30 -9.75 9.51
N GLU A 52 -8.80 -9.59 10.72
CA GLU A 52 -9.92 -10.40 11.19
C GLU A 52 -11.24 -10.11 10.44
N VAL A 53 -11.33 -8.96 9.76
CA VAL A 53 -12.56 -8.47 9.14
C VAL A 53 -12.44 -8.20 7.64
N ARG A 54 -11.22 -8.07 7.08
CA ARG A 54 -11.00 -7.70 5.67
C ARG A 54 -9.82 -8.40 5.04
N HIS A 55 -9.89 -8.54 3.72
CA HIS A 55 -8.78 -8.88 2.85
C HIS A 55 -8.21 -7.60 2.20
N TYR A 56 -6.89 -7.47 2.19
CA TYR A 56 -6.18 -6.30 1.66
C TYR A 56 -5.25 -6.69 0.51
N ALA A 57 -5.44 -6.02 -0.63
CA ALA A 57 -4.41 -5.90 -1.65
C ALA A 57 -3.58 -4.65 -1.34
N HIS A 58 -2.34 -4.83 -0.91
CA HIS A 58 -1.47 -3.76 -0.46
C HIS A 58 -0.42 -3.44 -1.53
N ILE A 59 -0.25 -2.16 -1.80
CA ILE A 59 0.69 -1.65 -2.79
C ILE A 59 1.83 -0.92 -2.09
N ASP A 60 3.05 -1.47 -2.12
CA ASP A 60 4.25 -0.77 -1.65
C ASP A 60 4.78 0.14 -2.77
N CYS A 61 4.51 1.43 -2.63
CA CYS A 61 4.92 2.43 -3.60
C CYS A 61 6.35 2.92 -3.38
N PRO A 62 7.17 3.07 -4.44
CA PRO A 62 8.48 3.70 -4.35
C PRO A 62 8.35 5.14 -3.85
N GLY A 63 9.28 5.57 -3.00
CA GLY A 63 9.21 6.89 -2.36
C GLY A 63 10.16 7.93 -2.91
N HIS A 64 10.92 7.63 -3.96
CA HIS A 64 11.87 8.56 -4.55
C HIS A 64 11.24 9.34 -5.70
N ALA A 65 11.56 10.63 -5.83
CA ALA A 65 11.00 11.53 -6.85
C ALA A 65 11.17 11.00 -8.29
N ASP A 66 12.24 10.25 -8.56
CA ASP A 66 12.50 9.67 -9.88
C ASP A 66 11.49 8.59 -10.30
N PHE A 67 10.71 8.07 -9.32
CA PHE A 67 9.74 6.99 -9.54
C PHE A 67 8.28 7.43 -9.36
N ILE A 68 8.02 8.74 -9.43
CA ILE A 68 6.66 9.32 -9.30
C ILE A 68 5.67 8.66 -10.27
N LYS A 69 6.08 8.33 -11.49
CA LYS A 69 5.19 7.66 -12.46
C LYS A 69 4.65 6.34 -11.93
N ASN A 70 5.51 5.52 -11.34
CA ASN A 70 5.12 4.23 -10.77
C ASN A 70 4.21 4.40 -9.55
N MET A 71 4.43 5.48 -8.78
CA MET A 71 3.59 5.84 -7.66
C MET A 71 2.20 6.32 -8.12
N ILE A 72 2.11 7.07 -9.23
CA ILE A 72 0.82 7.52 -9.79
C ILE A 72 -0.03 6.30 -10.19
N THR A 73 0.57 5.33 -10.87
CA THR A 73 -0.15 4.12 -11.31
C THR A 73 -0.68 3.33 -10.11
N GLY A 74 0.13 3.14 -9.05
CA GLY A 74 -0.31 2.47 -7.83
C GLY A 74 -1.34 3.28 -7.04
N ALA A 75 -1.15 4.61 -6.93
CA ALA A 75 -2.02 5.47 -6.13
C ALA A 75 -3.44 5.62 -6.70
N ALA A 76 -3.59 5.58 -8.03
CA ALA A 76 -4.88 5.72 -8.70
C ALA A 76 -5.89 4.58 -8.37
N GLN A 77 -5.43 3.54 -7.67
CA GLN A 77 -6.21 2.34 -7.36
C GLN A 77 -6.51 2.14 -5.88
N MET A 78 -6.05 3.07 -5.03
CA MET A 78 -6.14 2.89 -3.59
C MET A 78 -7.48 3.32 -3.03
N ASP A 79 -8.08 2.45 -2.22
CA ASP A 79 -9.26 2.75 -1.39
C ASP A 79 -8.86 3.42 -0.06
N GLY A 80 -7.57 3.45 0.25
CA GLY A 80 -6.96 4.13 1.38
C GLY A 80 -5.44 4.14 1.28
N ALA A 81 -4.77 4.92 2.09
CA ALA A 81 -3.32 4.99 2.11
C ALA A 81 -2.74 4.96 3.52
N ILE A 82 -1.60 4.31 3.67
CA ILE A 82 -0.74 4.39 4.86
C ILE A 82 0.36 5.40 4.57
N LEU A 83 0.33 6.54 5.23
CA LEU A 83 1.39 7.54 5.15
C LEU A 83 2.47 7.22 6.19
N VAL A 84 3.60 6.71 5.75
CA VAL A 84 4.73 6.37 6.63
C VAL A 84 5.66 7.57 6.78
N VAL A 85 5.78 8.10 7.99
CA VAL A 85 6.65 9.22 8.34
C VAL A 85 7.69 8.76 9.36
N SER A 86 8.92 9.21 9.24
CA SER A 86 9.96 8.94 10.25
C SER A 86 9.80 9.90 11.42
N ALA A 87 9.69 9.38 12.64
CA ALA A 87 9.63 10.20 13.85
C ALA A 87 10.91 11.03 14.07
N ALA A 88 12.07 10.51 13.65
CA ALA A 88 13.34 11.20 13.80
C ALA A 88 13.57 12.32 12.78
N ASP A 89 12.96 12.21 11.58
CA ASP A 89 13.20 13.14 10.47
C ASP A 89 12.02 14.10 10.24
N GLY A 90 10.83 13.75 10.74
CA GLY A 90 9.58 14.47 10.47
C GLY A 90 9.11 14.37 9.01
N PRO A 91 8.11 15.17 8.61
CA PRO A 91 7.61 15.22 7.23
C PRO A 91 8.64 15.84 6.29
N MET A 92 9.26 15.03 5.46
CA MET A 92 10.22 15.41 4.44
C MET A 92 9.54 16.02 3.20
N PRO A 93 10.27 16.71 2.30
CA PRO A 93 9.70 17.22 1.04
C PRO A 93 8.94 16.16 0.24
N GLN A 94 9.48 14.94 0.16
CA GLN A 94 8.83 13.80 -0.49
C GLN A 94 7.50 13.41 0.17
N THR A 95 7.37 13.55 1.49
CA THR A 95 6.11 13.32 2.20
C THR A 95 5.02 14.26 1.70
N LYS A 96 5.38 15.53 1.45
CA LYS A 96 4.46 16.54 0.89
C LYS A 96 4.01 16.18 -0.53
N GLU A 97 4.93 15.70 -1.35
CA GLU A 97 4.64 15.23 -2.71
C GLU A 97 3.69 14.03 -2.69
N HIS A 98 3.89 13.09 -1.76
CA HIS A 98 3.03 11.92 -1.62
C HIS A 98 1.61 12.29 -1.17
N VAL A 99 1.46 13.20 -0.20
CA VAL A 99 0.14 13.68 0.25
C VAL A 99 -0.57 14.43 -0.88
N LEU A 100 0.15 15.30 -1.61
CA LEU A 100 -0.41 15.99 -2.77
C LEU A 100 -0.89 14.99 -3.83
N LEU A 101 -0.11 13.97 -4.12
CA LEU A 101 -0.49 12.95 -5.10
C LEU A 101 -1.71 12.15 -4.63
N ALA A 102 -1.74 11.71 -3.37
CA ALA A 102 -2.89 11.02 -2.80
C ALA A 102 -4.17 11.86 -2.96
N LYS A 103 -4.07 13.18 -2.78
CA LYS A 103 -5.18 14.11 -3.02
C LYS A 103 -5.59 14.19 -4.49
N GLN A 104 -4.63 14.24 -5.41
CA GLN A 104 -4.89 14.35 -6.85
C GLN A 104 -5.57 13.09 -7.44
N VAL A 105 -5.33 11.94 -6.84
CA VAL A 105 -5.95 10.66 -7.26
C VAL A 105 -7.14 10.27 -6.38
N ASP A 106 -7.64 11.22 -5.58
CA ASP A 106 -8.84 11.10 -4.74
C ASP A 106 -8.79 9.90 -3.77
N VAL A 107 -7.63 9.64 -3.13
CA VAL A 107 -7.55 8.66 -2.04
C VAL A 107 -8.49 9.07 -0.90
N PRO A 108 -9.48 8.23 -0.55
CA PRO A 108 -10.55 8.65 0.36
C PRO A 108 -10.13 8.77 1.83
N ALA A 109 -9.13 8.01 2.27
CA ALA A 109 -8.68 7.97 3.64
C ALA A 109 -7.17 7.77 3.77
N ILE A 110 -6.58 8.43 4.77
CA ILE A 110 -5.16 8.28 5.12
C ILE A 110 -5.05 7.89 6.59
N VAL A 111 -4.35 6.79 6.86
CA VAL A 111 -3.86 6.42 8.20
C VAL A 111 -2.36 6.70 8.24
N VAL A 112 -1.90 7.37 9.30
CA VAL A 112 -0.48 7.72 9.44
C VAL A 112 0.22 6.69 10.32
N PHE A 113 1.36 6.20 9.86
CA PHE A 113 2.27 5.42 10.69
C PHE A 113 3.55 6.23 10.97
N LEU A 114 3.66 6.72 12.20
CA LEU A 114 4.86 7.40 12.69
C LEU A 114 5.90 6.35 13.08
N ASN A 115 6.79 6.08 12.13
CA ASN A 115 7.76 4.98 12.20
C ASN A 115 9.08 5.42 12.82
N LYS A 116 9.87 4.48 13.33
CA LYS A 116 11.17 4.69 13.99
C LYS A 116 11.06 5.48 15.30
N CYS A 117 9.99 5.31 16.04
CA CYS A 117 9.85 5.93 17.37
C CYS A 117 10.90 5.42 18.37
N ASP A 118 11.49 4.25 18.11
CA ASP A 118 12.62 3.70 18.86
C ASP A 118 13.92 4.54 18.79
N LEU A 119 14.00 5.48 17.86
CA LEU A 119 15.13 6.40 17.70
C LEU A 119 14.91 7.77 18.38
N VAL A 120 13.77 7.97 19.00
CA VAL A 120 13.37 9.26 19.60
C VAL A 120 12.94 9.03 21.04
N ASP A 121 13.75 9.49 21.98
CA ASP A 121 13.49 9.36 23.43
C ASP A 121 12.69 10.54 23.99
N ASP A 122 12.43 11.57 23.18
CA ASP A 122 11.75 12.81 23.57
C ASP A 122 10.29 12.78 23.11
N GLU A 123 9.37 12.73 24.08
CA GLU A 123 7.92 12.71 23.82
C GLU A 123 7.44 14.03 23.21
N GLU A 124 8.00 15.18 23.62
CA GLU A 124 7.62 16.49 23.06
C GLU A 124 7.99 16.56 21.56
N LEU A 125 9.08 15.92 21.16
CA LEU A 125 9.48 15.84 19.77
C LEU A 125 8.52 14.96 18.96
N LEU A 126 8.05 13.84 19.51
CA LEU A 126 7.04 12.99 18.86
C LEU A 126 5.73 13.74 18.65
N GLU A 127 5.26 14.48 19.68
CA GLU A 127 4.06 15.31 19.59
C GLU A 127 4.19 16.44 18.53
N LEU A 128 5.37 17.06 18.45
CA LEU A 128 5.66 18.08 17.46
C LEU A 128 5.59 17.50 16.03
N VAL A 129 6.19 16.34 15.79
CA VAL A 129 6.14 15.69 14.48
C VAL A 129 4.71 15.29 14.11
N GLU A 130 3.91 14.83 15.06
CA GLU A 130 2.48 14.57 14.81
C GLU A 130 1.73 15.84 14.41
N LEU A 131 1.97 16.94 15.10
CA LEU A 131 1.35 18.22 14.77
C LEU A 131 1.73 18.67 13.35
N GLU A 132 2.99 18.58 12.98
CA GLU A 132 3.46 18.87 11.62
C GLU A 132 2.79 18.01 10.55
N VAL A 133 2.57 16.71 10.85
CA VAL A 133 1.86 15.80 9.95
C VAL A 133 0.39 16.18 9.81
N ARG A 134 -0.29 16.53 10.92
CA ARG A 134 -1.68 17.00 10.91
C ARG A 134 -1.85 18.29 10.11
N GLU A 135 -0.95 19.26 10.30
CA GLU A 135 -0.92 20.50 9.54
C GLU A 135 -0.69 20.23 8.04
N LEU A 136 0.22 19.29 7.72
CA LEU A 136 0.47 18.89 6.35
C LEU A 136 -0.78 18.28 5.69
N LEU A 137 -1.48 17.38 6.37
CA LEU A 137 -2.71 16.76 5.87
C LEU A 137 -3.80 17.81 5.65
N SER A 138 -4.03 18.71 6.64
CA SER A 138 -5.01 19.79 6.56
C SER A 138 -4.70 20.76 5.41
N LYS A 139 -3.42 21.03 5.14
CA LYS A 139 -2.98 21.89 4.03
C LYS A 139 -3.38 21.34 2.65
N TYR A 140 -3.52 20.03 2.52
CA TYR A 140 -3.91 19.36 1.27
C TYR A 140 -5.37 18.84 1.31
N ASP A 141 -6.20 19.45 2.14
CA ASP A 141 -7.64 19.18 2.27
C ASP A 141 -7.97 17.72 2.69
N PHE A 142 -7.12 17.11 3.50
CA PHE A 142 -7.46 15.93 4.29
C PHE A 142 -7.87 16.38 5.70
N ASP A 143 -8.62 15.55 6.41
CA ASP A 143 -8.98 15.81 7.81
C ASP A 143 -7.79 15.56 8.74
N GLY A 144 -6.86 16.51 8.77
CA GLY A 144 -5.64 16.41 9.57
C GLY A 144 -5.91 16.42 11.07
N ASP A 145 -6.94 17.15 11.53
CA ASP A 145 -7.25 17.25 12.95
C ASP A 145 -7.72 15.91 13.54
N ASN A 146 -8.48 15.14 12.77
CA ASN A 146 -8.95 13.81 13.17
C ASN A 146 -8.13 12.66 12.56
N ALA A 147 -7.04 12.95 11.86
CA ALA A 147 -6.20 11.91 11.26
C ALA A 147 -5.69 10.92 12.32
N VAL A 148 -5.85 9.64 12.05
CA VAL A 148 -5.36 8.57 12.91
C VAL A 148 -3.87 8.41 12.70
N ILE A 149 -3.11 8.55 13.79
CA ILE A 149 -1.64 8.42 13.80
C ILE A 149 -1.28 7.30 14.76
N VAL A 150 -0.69 6.24 14.23
CA VAL A 150 -0.15 5.12 15.00
C VAL A 150 1.35 5.30 15.14
N ARG A 151 1.85 5.27 16.37
CA ARG A 151 3.28 5.37 16.70
C ARG A 151 3.92 3.99 16.79
N GLY A 152 5.12 3.83 16.27
CA GLY A 152 5.82 2.57 16.44
C GLY A 152 7.15 2.46 15.71
N SER A 153 7.68 1.25 15.67
CA SER A 153 8.84 0.90 14.87
C SER A 153 8.61 -0.39 14.11
N ALA A 154 8.63 -0.29 12.79
CA ALA A 154 8.40 -1.45 11.92
C ALA A 154 9.57 -2.44 11.94
N LEU A 155 10.79 -2.02 12.21
CA LEU A 155 11.96 -2.90 12.13
C LEU A 155 11.98 -3.97 13.24
N PRO A 156 11.76 -3.65 14.53
CA PRO A 156 11.62 -4.66 15.57
C PRO A 156 10.45 -5.63 15.31
N ALA A 157 9.31 -5.12 14.85
CA ALA A 157 8.16 -5.95 14.52
C ALA A 157 8.44 -6.91 13.36
N TYR A 158 9.17 -6.47 12.34
CA TYR A 158 9.61 -7.32 11.23
C TYR A 158 10.58 -8.43 11.68
N GLN A 159 11.52 -8.08 12.58
CA GLN A 159 12.53 -9.01 13.06
C GLN A 159 11.99 -10.02 14.09
N ASN A 160 10.98 -9.63 14.85
CA ASN A 160 10.39 -10.44 15.92
C ASN A 160 8.85 -10.37 15.88
N PRO A 161 8.21 -10.88 14.81
CA PRO A 161 6.77 -10.72 14.62
C PRO A 161 5.93 -11.46 15.68
N GLY A 162 6.46 -12.52 16.27
CA GLY A 162 5.82 -13.27 17.36
C GLY A 162 5.96 -12.64 18.75
N ASP A 163 6.77 -11.57 18.90
CA ASP A 163 6.87 -10.84 20.17
C ASP A 163 5.73 -9.80 20.28
N PRO A 164 4.81 -9.95 21.25
CA PRO A 164 3.68 -9.02 21.41
C PRO A 164 4.11 -7.56 21.61
N GLY A 165 5.26 -7.32 22.26
CA GLY A 165 5.77 -5.98 22.49
C GLY A 165 6.25 -5.31 21.20
N ALA A 166 6.99 -6.04 20.36
CA ALA A 166 7.49 -5.55 19.09
C ALA A 166 6.38 -5.40 18.04
N SER A 167 5.40 -6.32 18.02
CA SER A 167 4.33 -6.37 17.02
C SER A 167 3.11 -5.51 17.33
N ALA A 168 2.97 -5.00 18.56
CA ALA A 168 1.79 -4.24 19.00
C ALA A 168 1.46 -3.07 18.07
N CYS A 169 2.44 -2.27 17.68
CA CYS A 169 2.22 -1.11 16.82
C CYS A 169 1.76 -1.49 15.39
N ILE A 170 2.12 -2.67 14.91
CA ILE A 170 1.65 -3.18 13.60
C ILE A 170 0.22 -3.72 13.72
N THR A 171 -0.11 -4.38 14.82
CA THR A 171 -1.49 -4.80 15.10
C THR A 171 -2.40 -3.58 15.20
N GLU A 172 -2.02 -2.56 15.96
CA GLU A 172 -2.73 -1.29 16.07
C GLU A 172 -2.87 -0.59 14.70
N LEU A 173 -1.84 -0.63 13.85
CA LEU A 173 -1.90 -0.07 12.50
C LEU A 173 -2.94 -0.79 11.65
N VAL A 174 -2.99 -2.12 11.68
CA VAL A 174 -3.99 -2.90 10.93
C VAL A 174 -5.40 -2.62 11.43
N GLU A 175 -5.61 -2.57 12.75
CA GLU A 175 -6.89 -2.19 13.37
C GLU A 175 -7.30 -0.75 12.98
N ALA A 176 -6.35 0.18 12.93
CA ALA A 176 -6.59 1.55 12.50
C ALA A 176 -7.01 1.62 11.02
N ILE A 177 -6.44 0.79 10.16
CA ILE A 177 -6.84 0.68 8.75
C ILE A 177 -8.27 0.12 8.66
N ASP A 178 -8.57 -0.96 9.38
CA ASP A 178 -9.91 -1.56 9.42
C ASP A 178 -10.99 -0.54 9.84
N ALA A 179 -10.68 0.30 10.80
CA ALA A 179 -11.62 1.27 11.35
C ALA A 179 -11.80 2.54 10.50
N ASN A 180 -10.77 2.96 9.75
CA ASN A 180 -10.73 4.29 9.13
C ASN A 180 -10.71 4.29 7.61
N VAL A 181 -10.32 3.19 6.97
CA VAL A 181 -10.42 3.07 5.52
C VAL A 181 -11.82 2.57 5.16
N PRO A 182 -12.58 3.33 4.35
CA PRO A 182 -13.92 2.91 3.96
C PRO A 182 -13.88 1.63 3.12
N GLU A 183 -14.91 0.81 3.26
CA GLU A 183 -15.10 -0.30 2.34
C GLU A 183 -15.53 0.26 0.98
N PRO A 184 -14.85 -0.11 -0.12
CA PRO A 184 -15.21 0.39 -1.43
C PRO A 184 -16.59 -0.10 -1.85
N ASP A 185 -17.41 0.81 -2.38
CA ASP A 185 -18.69 0.44 -2.99
C ASP A 185 -18.41 -0.27 -4.33
N ARG A 186 -18.76 -1.54 -4.40
CA ARG A 186 -18.51 -2.39 -5.57
C ARG A 186 -19.78 -2.59 -6.35
N ASP A 187 -19.85 -2.03 -7.54
CA ASP A 187 -20.93 -2.19 -8.51
C ASP A 187 -20.93 -3.60 -9.16
N GLU A 188 -21.16 -4.64 -8.37
CA GLU A 188 -21.08 -6.05 -8.83
C GLU A 188 -22.14 -6.39 -9.87
N ASP A 189 -23.29 -5.72 -9.84
CA ASP A 189 -24.41 -5.93 -10.77
C ASP A 189 -24.18 -5.33 -12.17
N LYS A 190 -23.12 -4.55 -12.35
CA LYS A 190 -22.78 -3.94 -13.65
C LYS A 190 -21.93 -4.88 -14.51
N ALA A 191 -21.87 -4.58 -15.81
CA ALA A 191 -20.96 -5.28 -16.71
C ALA A 191 -19.51 -5.16 -16.22
N PHE A 192 -18.77 -6.28 -16.23
CA PHE A 192 -17.37 -6.33 -15.86
C PHE A 192 -16.55 -5.26 -16.60
N LEU A 193 -15.71 -4.56 -15.84
CA LEU A 193 -14.75 -3.60 -16.37
C LEU A 193 -13.47 -3.65 -15.55
N MET A 194 -12.34 -3.90 -16.20
CA MET A 194 -11.01 -3.85 -15.61
C MET A 194 -10.11 -2.96 -16.48
N ALA A 195 -9.49 -1.96 -15.86
CA ALA A 195 -8.43 -1.18 -16.48
C ALA A 195 -7.14 -2.01 -16.50
N ILE A 196 -6.61 -2.32 -17.70
CA ILE A 196 -5.37 -3.07 -17.83
C ILE A 196 -4.17 -2.16 -17.53
N GLU A 197 -3.33 -2.59 -16.58
CA GLU A 197 -2.14 -1.87 -16.13
C GLU A 197 -0.88 -2.49 -16.69
N ASP A 198 -0.78 -3.81 -16.62
CA ASP A 198 0.36 -4.56 -17.15
C ASP A 198 -0.09 -5.83 -17.86
N VAL A 199 0.74 -6.29 -18.77
CA VAL A 199 0.49 -7.49 -19.57
C VAL A 199 1.78 -8.29 -19.70
N PHE A 200 1.73 -9.53 -19.28
CA PHE A 200 2.87 -10.44 -19.41
C PHE A 200 2.42 -11.83 -19.87
N SER A 201 3.36 -12.62 -20.35
CA SER A 201 3.10 -13.99 -20.79
C SER A 201 3.70 -14.96 -19.81
N ILE A 202 2.91 -15.91 -19.33
CA ILE A 202 3.36 -17.01 -18.49
C ILE A 202 3.38 -18.28 -19.35
N GLU A 203 4.53 -18.97 -19.36
CA GLU A 203 4.66 -20.23 -20.07
C GLU A 203 3.65 -21.27 -19.53
N GLY A 204 2.85 -21.84 -20.43
CA GLY A 204 1.78 -22.79 -20.08
C GLY A 204 0.45 -22.18 -19.63
N ARG A 205 0.39 -20.87 -19.36
CA ARG A 205 -0.85 -20.17 -18.97
C ARG A 205 -1.34 -19.13 -20.01
N GLY A 206 -0.44 -18.70 -20.89
CA GLY A 206 -0.77 -17.71 -21.93
C GLY A 206 -0.53 -16.26 -21.50
N THR A 207 -1.33 -15.37 -22.05
CA THR A 207 -1.26 -13.93 -21.73
C THR A 207 -2.04 -13.64 -20.45
N VAL A 208 -1.38 -12.99 -19.51
CA VAL A 208 -1.96 -12.52 -18.25
C VAL A 208 -2.03 -11.00 -18.29
N ALA A 209 -3.19 -10.44 -18.00
CA ALA A 209 -3.41 -9.01 -17.81
C ALA A 209 -3.67 -8.75 -16.34
N THR A 210 -3.00 -7.75 -15.77
CA THR A 210 -3.24 -7.27 -14.41
C THR A 210 -3.93 -5.93 -14.43
N GLY A 211 -4.71 -5.64 -13.40
CA GLY A 211 -5.39 -4.38 -13.23
C GLY A 211 -6.44 -4.43 -12.14
N ARG A 212 -7.00 -3.27 -11.81
CA ARG A 212 -8.11 -3.16 -10.88
C ARG A 212 -9.43 -3.47 -11.59
N ILE A 213 -10.27 -4.31 -10.99
CA ILE A 213 -11.66 -4.47 -11.39
C ILE A 213 -12.45 -3.26 -10.87
N GLU A 214 -12.90 -2.41 -11.78
CA GLU A 214 -13.66 -1.20 -11.48
C GLU A 214 -15.12 -1.49 -11.15
N ARG A 215 -15.70 -2.51 -11.79
CA ARG A 215 -17.08 -2.95 -11.61
C ARG A 215 -17.33 -4.31 -12.20
N GLY A 216 -18.45 -4.93 -11.82
CA GLY A 216 -18.87 -6.24 -12.26
C GLY A 216 -18.05 -7.38 -11.65
N VAL A 217 -18.37 -8.58 -12.08
CA VAL A 217 -17.72 -9.82 -11.65
C VAL A 217 -17.18 -10.54 -12.88
N ILE A 218 -16.05 -11.22 -12.74
CA ILE A 218 -15.50 -12.11 -13.77
C ILE A 218 -15.29 -13.50 -13.21
N ASN A 219 -15.66 -14.51 -14.00
CA ASN A 219 -15.42 -15.90 -13.69
C ASN A 219 -14.58 -16.57 -14.76
N VAL A 220 -13.93 -17.64 -14.40
CA VAL A 220 -13.26 -18.51 -15.38
C VAL A 220 -14.30 -19.08 -16.35
N GLY A 221 -14.07 -18.88 -17.64
CA GLY A 221 -14.99 -19.26 -18.71
C GLY A 221 -15.83 -18.12 -19.27
N ASP A 222 -15.80 -16.94 -18.64
CA ASP A 222 -16.53 -15.77 -19.18
C ASP A 222 -15.83 -15.21 -20.43
N ASP A 223 -16.63 -14.78 -21.40
CA ASP A 223 -16.13 -14.06 -22.56
C ASP A 223 -15.95 -12.57 -22.23
N VAL A 224 -14.79 -12.04 -22.58
CA VAL A 224 -14.39 -10.65 -22.34
C VAL A 224 -14.00 -9.96 -23.64
N GLU A 225 -14.29 -8.66 -23.72
CA GLU A 225 -13.86 -7.80 -24.82
C GLU A 225 -12.66 -6.97 -24.37
N ILE A 226 -11.56 -7.05 -25.13
CA ILE A 226 -10.39 -6.21 -24.95
C ILE A 226 -10.56 -4.98 -25.82
N ILE A 227 -10.74 -3.83 -25.20
CA ILE A 227 -10.97 -2.53 -25.85
C ILE A 227 -9.73 -1.65 -25.67
N GLY A 228 -9.27 -1.05 -26.77
CA GLY A 228 -8.09 -0.19 -26.73
C GLY A 228 -7.89 0.59 -28.04
N LEU A 229 -6.62 0.93 -28.33
CA LEU A 229 -6.25 1.67 -29.55
C LEU A 229 -6.36 0.82 -30.85
N LYS A 230 -6.44 -0.50 -30.71
CA LYS A 230 -6.64 -1.45 -31.82
C LYS A 230 -8.11 -1.87 -31.87
N ASP A 231 -8.45 -2.60 -32.91
CA ASP A 231 -9.80 -3.19 -33.05
C ASP A 231 -10.13 -4.06 -31.81
N THR A 232 -11.38 -3.97 -31.35
CA THR A 232 -11.88 -4.75 -30.24
C THR A 232 -11.69 -6.24 -30.50
N HIS A 233 -11.15 -6.95 -29.53
CA HIS A 233 -10.91 -8.38 -29.60
C HIS A 233 -11.66 -9.10 -28.48
N THR A 234 -12.41 -10.13 -28.83
CA THR A 234 -13.10 -10.99 -27.86
C THR A 234 -12.24 -12.21 -27.54
N THR A 235 -12.13 -12.55 -26.27
CA THR A 235 -11.43 -13.74 -25.78
C THR A 235 -12.14 -14.28 -24.56
N THR A 236 -11.76 -15.49 -24.13
CA THR A 236 -12.34 -16.13 -22.95
C THR A 236 -11.37 -16.04 -21.79
N CYS A 237 -11.85 -15.69 -20.60
CA CYS A 237 -11.08 -15.72 -19.35
C CYS A 237 -10.78 -17.16 -18.96
N THR A 238 -9.52 -17.56 -18.95
CA THR A 238 -9.10 -18.95 -18.64
C THR A 238 -8.59 -19.14 -17.21
N GLY A 239 -8.40 -18.06 -16.48
CA GLY A 239 -7.96 -18.08 -15.07
C GLY A 239 -8.13 -16.72 -14.42
N VAL A 240 -8.37 -16.72 -13.12
CA VAL A 240 -8.42 -15.55 -12.23
C VAL A 240 -7.55 -15.85 -11.03
N GLU A 241 -6.66 -14.93 -10.66
CA GLU A 241 -5.77 -15.02 -9.49
C GLU A 241 -5.85 -13.74 -8.69
#